data_c42c2da6649230ba1279e996609e8836
#
_entry.id   c42c2da6649230ba1279e996609e8836
#
_cell.length_a   1.000
_cell.length_b   1.000
_cell.length_c   1.000
_cell.angle_alpha   90.00
_cell.angle_beta   90.00
_cell.angle_gamma   90.00
#
_symmetry.space_group_name_H-M   'P 1'
#
loop_
_entity.id
_entity.type
_entity.pdbx_description
1 polymer ?
#
loop_
_entity_poly.entity_id
_entity_poly.type
_entity_poly.pdbx_seq_one_letter_code
_entity_poly.pdbx_strand_id
1 'polypeptide(L)'
;MLRLHLRQYDALEDAIKEIDQQVDAAIARMDAEVAAGQATFRSLIALLCTIPGVSDLAAKTILAEIGADMSRFPTAGHLLSWAGLCPGQNESAGKRKSSCMRKGSPWLKTLLVQCGWAASRKKDSYYKAQFNRLRGRHGAKKAICAVAASLLTAIYHMLKDGTQHQDLGANHFDRRSTEIKARRLAAQIAKLGFKVDLRPLPEAA
;
A
#
# COMPACT_ATOMS: atom_id res chain seq x y z
N MET A 1 36.96 -16.20 15.61
CA MET A 1 35.52 -15.98 15.55
C MET A 1 35.12 -14.93 14.50
N LEU A 2 35.57 -13.67 14.58
CA LEU A 2 35.20 -12.60 13.64
C LEU A 2 35.44 -12.95 12.16
N ARG A 3 36.64 -13.51 11.82
CA ARG A 3 36.98 -13.93 10.47
C ARG A 3 36.04 -15.00 9.91
N LEU A 4 35.50 -15.89 10.75
CA LEU A 4 34.54 -16.91 10.34
C LEU A 4 33.21 -16.26 9.93
N HIS A 5 32.71 -15.34 10.75
CA HIS A 5 31.47 -14.63 10.47
C HIS A 5 31.58 -13.75 9.21
N LEU A 6 32.71 -13.08 9.01
CA LEU A 6 32.95 -12.31 7.77
C LEU A 6 32.93 -13.21 6.53
N ARG A 7 33.61 -14.37 6.55
CA ARG A 7 33.54 -15.32 5.43
C ARG A 7 32.14 -15.83 5.15
N GLN A 8 31.33 -16.08 6.21
CA GLN A 8 29.93 -16.48 6.02
C GLN A 8 29.10 -15.35 5.42
N TYR A 9 29.34 -14.11 5.86
CA TYR A 9 28.69 -12.93 5.30
C TYR A 9 29.02 -12.77 3.81
N ASP A 10 30.31 -12.80 3.46
CA ASP A 10 30.76 -12.67 2.08
C ASP A 10 30.16 -13.77 1.19
N ALA A 11 30.16 -15.02 1.66
CA ALA A 11 29.58 -16.15 0.92
C ALA A 11 28.07 -15.99 0.70
N LEU A 12 27.33 -15.44 1.69
CA LEU A 12 25.91 -15.17 1.55
C LEU A 12 25.63 -14.01 0.60
N GLU A 13 26.45 -12.96 0.63
CA GLU A 13 26.35 -11.86 -0.34
C GLU A 13 26.58 -12.34 -1.78
N ASP A 14 27.57 -13.19 -1.99
CA ASP A 14 27.84 -13.74 -3.31
C ASP A 14 26.72 -14.65 -3.79
N ALA A 15 26.15 -15.49 -2.91
CA ALA A 15 24.98 -16.29 -3.22
C ALA A 15 23.74 -15.43 -3.57
N ILE A 16 23.52 -14.33 -2.86
CA ILE A 16 22.43 -13.37 -3.18
C ILE A 16 22.65 -12.77 -4.57
N LYS A 17 23.87 -12.32 -4.90
CA LYS A 17 24.19 -11.76 -6.23
C LYS A 17 23.94 -12.78 -7.35
N GLU A 18 24.29 -14.05 -7.13
CA GLU A 18 24.05 -15.12 -8.10
C GLU A 18 22.55 -15.33 -8.33
N ILE A 19 21.74 -15.35 -7.25
CA ILE A 19 20.29 -15.46 -7.34
C ILE A 19 19.70 -14.26 -8.07
N ASP A 20 20.14 -13.05 -7.76
CA ASP A 20 19.68 -11.82 -8.42
C ASP A 20 19.96 -11.86 -9.93
N GLN A 21 21.14 -12.34 -10.35
CA GLN A 21 21.48 -12.54 -11.76
C GLN A 21 20.56 -13.56 -12.44
N GLN A 22 20.24 -14.66 -11.76
CA GLN A 22 19.34 -15.68 -12.28
C GLN A 22 17.91 -15.14 -12.43
N VAL A 23 17.43 -14.34 -11.47
CA VAL A 23 16.13 -13.66 -11.53
C VAL A 23 16.10 -12.68 -12.70
N ASP A 24 17.13 -11.85 -12.87
CA ASP A 24 17.19 -10.89 -13.97
C ASP A 24 17.26 -11.57 -15.35
N ALA A 25 17.97 -12.69 -15.44
CA ALA A 25 18.00 -13.50 -16.65
C ALA A 25 16.65 -14.17 -16.94
N ALA A 26 15.91 -14.60 -15.91
CA ALA A 26 14.56 -15.14 -16.06
C ALA A 26 13.58 -14.05 -16.54
N ILE A 27 13.63 -12.87 -15.97
CA ILE A 27 12.81 -11.72 -16.40
C ILE A 27 13.13 -11.36 -17.85
N ALA A 28 14.41 -11.34 -18.25
CA ALA A 28 14.79 -11.04 -19.63
C ALA A 28 14.24 -12.07 -20.62
N ARG A 29 14.21 -13.36 -20.26
CA ARG A 29 13.60 -14.40 -21.08
C ARG A 29 12.09 -14.21 -21.20
N MET A 30 11.40 -13.95 -20.09
CA MET A 30 9.96 -13.68 -20.10
C MET A 30 9.63 -12.44 -20.94
N ASP A 31 10.43 -11.38 -20.86
CA ASP A 31 10.24 -10.15 -21.64
C ASP A 31 10.45 -10.39 -23.16
N ALA A 32 11.32 -11.31 -23.54
CA ALA A 32 11.53 -11.69 -24.94
C ALA A 32 10.34 -12.45 -25.55
N GLU A 33 9.53 -13.12 -24.72
CA GLU A 33 8.34 -13.87 -25.13
C GLU A 33 7.06 -12.99 -25.16
N VAL A 34 7.14 -11.75 -24.66
CA VAL A 34 5.99 -10.83 -24.61
C VAL A 34 5.63 -10.38 -26.03
N ALA A 35 4.34 -10.49 -26.38
CA ALA A 35 3.84 -10.05 -27.68
C ALA A 35 3.99 -8.52 -27.86
N ALA A 36 4.18 -8.11 -29.11
CA ALA A 36 4.29 -6.69 -29.45
C ALA A 36 3.06 -5.91 -28.96
N GLY A 37 3.30 -4.84 -28.19
CA GLY A 37 2.25 -3.99 -27.62
C GLY A 37 1.80 -4.36 -26.20
N GLN A 38 2.30 -5.46 -25.63
CA GLN A 38 2.08 -5.78 -24.21
C GLN A 38 3.20 -5.22 -23.34
N ALA A 39 2.85 -4.93 -22.07
CA ALA A 39 3.83 -4.44 -21.11
C ALA A 39 4.81 -5.55 -20.70
N THR A 40 6.10 -5.26 -20.75
CA THR A 40 7.16 -6.18 -20.30
C THR A 40 7.23 -6.21 -18.77
N PHE A 41 7.75 -7.31 -18.19
CA PHE A 41 7.93 -7.39 -16.74
C PHE A 41 8.84 -6.27 -16.21
N ARG A 42 9.88 -5.88 -16.95
CA ARG A 42 10.73 -4.74 -16.58
C ARG A 42 9.95 -3.43 -16.54
N SER A 43 9.07 -3.19 -17.50
CA SER A 43 8.22 -1.98 -17.50
C SER A 43 7.24 -1.99 -16.33
N LEU A 44 6.68 -3.14 -15.98
CA LEU A 44 5.78 -3.27 -14.83
C LEU A 44 6.52 -3.11 -13.49
N ILE A 45 7.75 -3.63 -13.37
CA ILE A 45 8.59 -3.41 -12.19
C ILE A 45 8.87 -1.92 -12.03
N ALA A 46 9.31 -1.24 -13.11
CA ALA A 46 9.56 0.20 -13.09
C ALA A 46 8.29 0.99 -12.71
N LEU A 47 7.13 0.58 -13.22
CA LEU A 47 5.83 1.15 -12.89
C LEU A 47 5.55 1.02 -11.39
N LEU A 48 5.70 -0.16 -10.79
CA LEU A 48 5.45 -0.38 -9.37
C LEU A 48 6.45 0.35 -8.46
N CYS A 49 7.69 0.53 -8.89
CA CYS A 49 8.71 1.30 -8.16
C CYS A 49 8.36 2.80 -8.04
N THR A 50 7.40 3.31 -8.80
CA THR A 50 6.88 4.68 -8.60
C THR A 50 6.08 4.83 -7.30
N ILE A 51 5.64 3.73 -6.71
CA ILE A 51 4.92 3.72 -5.43
C ILE A 51 5.92 3.94 -4.28
N PRO A 52 5.70 4.92 -3.39
CA PRO A 52 6.57 5.10 -2.24
C PRO A 52 6.64 3.84 -1.37
N GLY A 53 7.88 3.40 -1.09
CA GLY A 53 8.12 2.23 -0.25
C GLY A 53 8.10 0.88 -0.96
N VAL A 54 7.93 0.86 -2.28
CA VAL A 54 8.11 -0.32 -3.11
C VAL A 54 9.50 -0.24 -3.76
N SER A 55 10.38 -1.18 -3.40
CA SER A 55 11.71 -1.35 -4.02
C SER A 55 11.62 -2.28 -5.24
N ASP A 56 12.70 -2.36 -6.01
CA ASP A 56 12.82 -3.28 -7.14
C ASP A 56 12.53 -4.74 -6.73
N LEU A 57 13.16 -5.21 -5.65
CA LEU A 57 12.92 -6.54 -5.10
C LEU A 57 11.46 -6.73 -4.68
N ALA A 58 10.85 -5.71 -4.06
CA ALA A 58 9.45 -5.78 -3.67
C ALA A 58 8.53 -5.85 -4.90
N ALA A 59 8.81 -5.07 -5.94
CA ALA A 59 8.04 -5.11 -7.19
C ALA A 59 8.15 -6.47 -7.89
N LYS A 60 9.37 -7.04 -7.99
CA LYS A 60 9.60 -8.39 -8.52
C LYS A 60 8.80 -9.44 -7.74
N THR A 61 8.86 -9.40 -6.42
CA THR A 61 8.13 -10.34 -5.55
C THR A 61 6.61 -10.19 -5.68
N ILE A 62 6.10 -8.96 -5.74
CA ILE A 62 4.67 -8.70 -5.95
C ILE A 62 4.22 -9.30 -7.28
N LEU A 63 4.94 -9.02 -8.37
CA LEU A 63 4.60 -9.57 -9.70
C LEU A 63 4.71 -11.10 -9.75
N ALA A 64 5.68 -11.70 -9.05
CA ALA A 64 5.80 -13.15 -8.95
C ALA A 64 4.58 -13.78 -8.24
N GLU A 65 4.03 -13.12 -7.24
CA GLU A 65 2.89 -13.62 -6.44
C GLU A 65 1.54 -13.41 -7.15
N ILE A 66 1.29 -12.24 -7.72
CA ILE A 66 -0.03 -11.90 -8.28
C ILE A 66 -0.10 -12.02 -9.81
N GLY A 67 1.05 -12.04 -10.50
CA GLY A 67 1.14 -11.98 -11.95
C GLY A 67 0.90 -10.56 -12.50
N ALA A 68 1.10 -10.42 -13.81
CA ALA A 68 0.86 -9.17 -14.52
C ALA A 68 -0.61 -9.02 -14.96
N ASP A 69 -1.30 -10.13 -15.19
CA ASP A 69 -2.67 -10.16 -15.69
C ASP A 69 -3.70 -10.00 -14.56
N MET A 70 -4.30 -8.82 -14.51
CA MET A 70 -5.33 -8.50 -13.53
C MET A 70 -6.74 -8.99 -13.92
N SER A 71 -6.92 -9.60 -15.09
CA SER A 71 -8.21 -10.22 -15.48
C SER A 71 -8.61 -11.37 -14.55
N ARG A 72 -7.61 -11.99 -13.90
CA ARG A 72 -7.80 -13.06 -12.90
C ARG A 72 -8.56 -12.57 -11.65
N PHE A 73 -8.57 -11.28 -11.40
CA PHE A 73 -9.26 -10.68 -10.26
C PHE A 73 -10.31 -9.69 -10.75
N PRO A 74 -11.62 -10.01 -10.62
CA PRO A 74 -12.69 -9.14 -11.11
C PRO A 74 -12.63 -7.71 -10.56
N THR A 75 -12.19 -7.55 -9.30
CA THR A 75 -12.01 -6.26 -8.65
C THR A 75 -10.79 -6.26 -7.72
N ALA A 76 -10.30 -5.08 -7.36
CA ALA A 76 -9.25 -4.94 -6.34
C ALA A 76 -9.64 -5.59 -5.00
N GLY A 77 -10.94 -5.63 -4.66
CA GLY A 77 -11.44 -6.29 -3.47
C GLY A 77 -11.23 -7.80 -3.47
N HIS A 78 -11.31 -8.47 -4.63
CA HIS A 78 -11.00 -9.89 -4.76
C HIS A 78 -9.52 -10.15 -4.54
N LEU A 79 -8.63 -9.33 -5.10
CA LEU A 79 -7.20 -9.40 -4.86
C LEU A 79 -6.86 -9.18 -3.38
N LEU A 80 -7.45 -8.18 -2.73
CA LEU A 80 -7.28 -7.92 -1.30
C LEU A 80 -7.74 -9.09 -0.43
N SER A 81 -8.86 -9.71 -0.80
CA SER A 81 -9.39 -10.88 -0.09
C SER A 81 -8.47 -12.09 -0.25
N TRP A 82 -7.95 -12.34 -1.45
CA TRP A 82 -6.99 -13.39 -1.74
C TRP A 82 -5.67 -13.19 -0.98
N ALA A 83 -5.15 -11.97 -0.96
CA ALA A 83 -3.95 -11.61 -0.20
C ALA A 83 -4.15 -11.65 1.33
N GLY A 84 -5.38 -11.80 1.80
CA GLY A 84 -5.70 -11.82 3.23
C GLY A 84 -5.55 -10.47 3.93
N LEU A 85 -5.65 -9.36 3.19
CA LEU A 85 -5.61 -8.00 3.73
C LEU A 85 -7.00 -7.46 4.10
N CYS A 86 -8.05 -8.20 3.80
CA CYS A 86 -9.40 -7.90 4.25
C CYS A 86 -9.62 -8.34 5.71
N PRO A 87 -10.36 -7.58 6.52
CA PRO A 87 -10.78 -8.03 7.84
C PRO A 87 -11.70 -9.25 7.69
N GLY A 88 -11.46 -10.28 8.52
CA GLY A 88 -12.39 -11.39 8.66
C GLY A 88 -13.64 -10.87 9.38
N GLN A 89 -14.77 -10.81 8.71
CA GLN A 89 -16.05 -10.47 9.33
C GLN A 89 -16.60 -11.74 9.99
N ASN A 90 -16.19 -11.98 11.24
CA ASN A 90 -16.75 -13.04 12.05
C ASN A 90 -17.80 -12.43 12.98
N GLU A 91 -19.04 -12.43 12.51
CA GLU A 91 -20.19 -11.88 13.20
C GLU A 91 -21.30 -12.94 13.25
N SER A 92 -21.95 -13.08 14.39
CA SER A 92 -23.08 -13.98 14.57
C SER A 92 -24.09 -13.31 15.49
N ALA A 93 -25.35 -13.31 15.08
CA ALA A 93 -26.49 -12.70 15.82
C ALA A 93 -26.20 -11.24 16.24
N GLY A 94 -25.63 -10.41 15.33
CA GLY A 94 -25.30 -9.00 15.58
C GLY A 94 -24.09 -8.80 16.53
N LYS A 95 -23.45 -9.88 17.00
CA LYS A 95 -22.27 -9.78 17.86
C LYS A 95 -20.98 -10.08 17.07
N ARG A 96 -20.09 -9.10 17.02
CA ARG A 96 -18.79 -9.23 16.38
C ARG A 96 -17.85 -10.08 17.23
N LYS A 97 -17.49 -11.28 16.74
CA LYS A 97 -16.61 -12.22 17.44
C LYS A 97 -15.14 -11.92 17.21
N SER A 98 -14.73 -11.54 16.00
CA SER A 98 -13.34 -11.27 15.68
C SER A 98 -13.20 -10.26 14.56
N SER A 99 -12.16 -9.41 14.65
CA SER A 99 -11.71 -8.50 13.60
C SER A 99 -10.34 -8.90 13.02
N CYS A 100 -9.92 -10.15 13.25
CA CYS A 100 -8.65 -10.65 12.71
C CYS A 100 -8.67 -10.66 11.20
N MET A 101 -7.52 -10.40 10.59
CA MET A 101 -7.36 -10.51 9.14
C MET A 101 -7.44 -11.98 8.72
N ARG A 102 -7.93 -12.23 7.50
CA ARG A 102 -7.99 -13.58 6.93
C ARG A 102 -6.58 -14.15 6.70
N LYS A 103 -6.49 -15.46 6.62
CA LYS A 103 -5.31 -16.15 6.08
C LYS A 103 -5.24 -15.84 4.58
N GLY A 104 -4.07 -15.54 4.07
CA GLY A 104 -3.79 -15.30 2.66
C GLY A 104 -2.34 -15.64 2.38
N SER A 105 -1.77 -15.25 1.21
CA SER A 105 -0.35 -15.45 0.94
C SER A 105 0.49 -14.80 2.05
N PRO A 106 1.26 -15.58 2.84
CA PRO A 106 2.06 -15.04 3.92
C PRO A 106 3.20 -14.15 3.38
N TRP A 107 3.75 -14.50 2.22
CA TRP A 107 4.85 -13.78 1.57
C TRP A 107 4.40 -12.40 1.12
N LEU A 108 3.36 -12.33 0.29
CA LEU A 108 2.82 -11.08 -0.23
C LEU A 108 2.35 -10.16 0.91
N LYS A 109 1.62 -10.71 1.88
CA LYS A 109 1.11 -9.94 3.00
C LYS A 109 2.21 -9.32 3.85
N THR A 110 3.25 -10.10 4.18
CA THR A 110 4.39 -9.62 4.96
C THR A 110 5.14 -8.53 4.20
N LEU A 111 5.39 -8.75 2.91
CA LEU A 111 6.05 -7.76 2.05
C LEU A 111 5.26 -6.45 1.96
N LEU A 112 3.95 -6.53 1.70
CA LEU A 112 3.09 -5.33 1.61
C LEU A 112 3.02 -4.56 2.93
N VAL A 113 3.08 -5.24 4.07
CA VAL A 113 3.17 -4.57 5.38
C VAL A 113 4.50 -3.85 5.52
N GLN A 114 5.61 -4.44 5.07
CA GLN A 114 6.93 -3.78 5.06
C GLN A 114 6.92 -2.55 4.13
N CYS A 115 6.41 -2.69 2.91
CA CYS A 115 6.20 -1.57 1.98
C CYS A 115 5.31 -0.48 2.62
N GLY A 116 4.26 -0.87 3.32
CA GLY A 116 3.39 0.04 4.05
C GLY A 116 4.12 0.85 5.12
N TRP A 117 5.00 0.20 5.89
CA TRP A 117 5.85 0.91 6.86
C TRP A 117 6.80 1.90 6.18
N ALA A 118 7.41 1.54 5.06
CA ALA A 118 8.26 2.43 4.29
C ALA A 118 7.46 3.63 3.73
N ALA A 119 6.30 3.36 3.10
CA ALA A 119 5.42 4.38 2.55
C ALA A 119 4.90 5.37 3.61
N SER A 120 4.59 4.87 4.81
CA SER A 120 4.10 5.72 5.92
C SER A 120 5.16 6.69 6.47
N ARG A 121 6.44 6.50 6.14
CA ARG A 121 7.54 7.41 6.54
C ARG A 121 7.72 8.58 5.58
N LYS A 122 7.28 8.47 4.32
CA LYS A 122 7.38 9.56 3.34
C LYS A 122 6.60 10.78 3.84
N LYS A 123 7.27 11.93 3.90
CA LYS A 123 6.64 13.21 4.29
C LYS A 123 5.59 13.59 3.23
N ASP A 124 4.57 14.29 3.65
CA ASP A 124 3.52 14.90 2.82
C ASP A 124 2.83 13.93 1.84
N SER A 125 2.75 12.65 2.20
CA SER A 125 2.14 11.59 1.40
C SER A 125 0.77 11.17 1.93
N TYR A 126 -0.07 10.70 1.02
CA TYR A 126 -1.35 10.07 1.33
C TYR A 126 -1.22 8.93 2.36
N TYR A 127 -0.21 8.04 2.19
CA TYR A 127 -0.02 6.88 3.06
C TYR A 127 0.34 7.26 4.48
N LYS A 128 1.15 8.31 4.67
CA LYS A 128 1.46 8.85 6.00
C LYS A 128 0.22 9.45 6.65
N ALA A 129 -0.55 10.22 5.90
CA ALA A 129 -1.81 10.82 6.40
C ALA A 129 -2.81 9.72 6.79
N GLN A 130 -2.98 8.70 5.96
CA GLN A 130 -3.83 7.54 6.24
C GLN A 130 -3.39 6.82 7.52
N PHE A 131 -2.09 6.50 7.61
CA PHE A 131 -1.53 5.84 8.79
C PHE A 131 -1.79 6.62 10.08
N ASN A 132 -1.46 7.91 10.10
CA ASN A 132 -1.63 8.76 11.28
C ASN A 132 -3.10 8.87 11.70
N ARG A 133 -4.00 9.03 10.74
CA ARG A 133 -5.45 9.10 10.99
C ARG A 133 -5.99 7.81 11.61
N LEU A 134 -5.53 6.65 11.12
CA LEU A 134 -6.03 5.35 11.59
C LEU A 134 -5.34 4.89 12.88
N ARG A 135 -4.07 5.26 13.08
CA ARG A 135 -3.29 4.89 14.27
C ARG A 135 -3.95 5.35 15.56
N GLY A 136 -4.48 6.57 15.56
CA GLY A 136 -5.14 7.14 16.75
C GLY A 136 -6.43 6.40 17.16
N ARG A 137 -7.11 5.73 16.20
CA ARG A 137 -8.40 5.05 16.47
C ARG A 137 -8.24 3.54 16.66
N HIS A 138 -7.32 2.91 15.93
CA HIS A 138 -7.25 1.45 15.81
C HIS A 138 -5.89 0.87 16.20
N GLY A 139 -4.94 1.73 16.56
CA GLY A 139 -3.56 1.34 16.85
C GLY A 139 -2.71 1.11 15.60
N ALA A 140 -1.38 1.08 15.78
CA ALA A 140 -0.41 1.05 14.68
C ALA A 140 -0.52 -0.23 13.82
N LYS A 141 -0.72 -1.40 14.44
CA LYS A 141 -0.81 -2.68 13.72
C LYS A 141 -1.98 -2.73 12.73
N LYS A 142 -3.16 -2.25 13.12
CA LYS A 142 -4.33 -2.20 12.23
C LYS A 142 -4.19 -1.09 11.19
N ALA A 143 -3.61 0.05 11.57
CA ALA A 143 -3.37 1.16 10.66
C ALA A 143 -2.44 0.77 9.51
N ILE A 144 -1.32 0.07 9.81
CA ILE A 144 -0.39 -0.35 8.77
C ILE A 144 -0.98 -1.39 7.82
N CYS A 145 -1.82 -2.30 8.33
CA CYS A 145 -2.53 -3.24 7.48
C CYS A 145 -3.50 -2.53 6.51
N ALA A 146 -4.14 -1.45 6.94
CA ALA A 146 -4.99 -0.64 6.07
C ALA A 146 -4.16 0.11 5.00
N VAL A 147 -2.96 0.58 5.34
CA VAL A 147 -2.03 1.17 4.36
C VAL A 147 -1.59 0.11 3.35
N ALA A 148 -1.22 -1.10 3.80
CA ALA A 148 -0.86 -2.21 2.93
C ALA A 148 -2.02 -2.58 1.97
N ALA A 149 -3.26 -2.56 2.45
CA ALA A 149 -4.44 -2.77 1.61
C ALA A 149 -4.60 -1.67 0.55
N SER A 150 -4.38 -0.41 0.92
CA SER A 150 -4.42 0.71 -0.03
C SER A 150 -3.30 0.63 -1.07
N LEU A 151 -2.09 0.19 -0.68
CA LEU A 151 -0.99 -0.09 -1.60
C LEU A 151 -1.38 -1.17 -2.62
N LEU A 152 -1.92 -2.29 -2.17
CA LEU A 152 -2.34 -3.37 -3.07
C LEU A 152 -3.48 -2.95 -4.00
N THR A 153 -4.39 -2.09 -3.53
CA THR A 153 -5.44 -1.49 -4.38
C THR A 153 -4.83 -0.60 -5.47
N ALA A 154 -3.84 0.23 -5.13
CA ALA A 154 -3.13 1.05 -6.11
C ALA A 154 -2.40 0.18 -7.13
N ILE A 155 -1.68 -0.86 -6.68
CA ILE A 155 -1.00 -1.83 -7.54
C ILE A 155 -1.98 -2.48 -8.53
N TYR A 156 -3.17 -2.92 -8.06
CA TYR A 156 -4.18 -3.50 -8.93
C TYR A 156 -4.58 -2.56 -10.07
N HIS A 157 -4.88 -1.30 -9.76
CA HIS A 157 -5.27 -0.32 -10.79
C HIS A 157 -4.11 0.05 -11.70
N MET A 158 -2.92 0.19 -11.17
CA MET A 158 -1.73 0.48 -11.97
C MET A 158 -1.43 -0.64 -12.98
N LEU A 159 -1.51 -1.91 -12.57
CA LEU A 159 -1.31 -3.05 -13.46
C LEU A 159 -2.45 -3.22 -14.45
N LYS A 160 -3.70 -2.93 -14.06
CA LYS A 160 -4.86 -3.04 -14.92
C LYS A 160 -4.92 -1.94 -15.98
N ASP A 161 -4.64 -0.70 -15.57
CA ASP A 161 -4.88 0.50 -16.38
C ASP A 161 -3.58 1.07 -16.98
N GLY A 162 -2.41 0.50 -16.63
CA GLY A 162 -1.10 0.97 -17.08
C GLY A 162 -0.70 2.36 -16.59
N THR A 163 -1.36 2.85 -15.53
CA THR A 163 -1.18 4.23 -15.03
C THR A 163 -0.10 4.30 -13.96
N GLN A 164 0.67 5.39 -13.93
CA GLN A 164 1.66 5.63 -12.88
C GLN A 164 0.99 6.00 -11.55
N HIS A 165 1.70 5.73 -10.45
CA HIS A 165 1.24 6.11 -9.12
C HIS A 165 1.12 7.63 -8.98
N GLN A 166 -0.06 8.10 -8.57
CA GLN A 166 -0.33 9.49 -8.22
C GLN A 166 -0.57 9.60 -6.72
N ASP A 167 0.29 10.36 -6.03
CA ASP A 167 0.10 10.61 -4.60
C ASP A 167 -1.01 11.64 -4.40
N LEU A 168 -2.06 11.25 -3.69
CA LEU A 168 -3.21 12.11 -3.39
C LEU A 168 -2.88 13.21 -2.35
N GLY A 169 -1.67 13.17 -1.79
CA GLY A 169 -1.15 14.17 -0.85
C GLY A 169 -1.68 14.02 0.59
N ALA A 170 -0.99 14.73 1.50
CA ALA A 170 -1.29 14.68 2.93
C ALA A 170 -2.70 15.19 3.28
N ASN A 171 -3.20 16.16 2.53
CA ASN A 171 -4.46 16.85 2.79
C ASN A 171 -5.70 16.10 2.23
N HIS A 172 -5.49 14.92 1.61
CA HIS A 172 -6.59 14.16 1.01
C HIS A 172 -7.74 13.90 1.97
N PHE A 173 -7.42 13.55 3.21
CA PHE A 173 -8.44 13.28 4.24
C PHE A 173 -8.99 14.55 4.87
N ASP A 174 -8.29 15.66 4.80
CA ASP A 174 -8.70 16.94 5.38
C ASP A 174 -9.69 17.68 4.48
N ARG A 175 -9.56 17.60 3.16
CA ARG A 175 -10.47 18.23 2.19
C ARG A 175 -11.94 17.85 2.42
N ARG A 176 -12.22 16.59 2.76
CA ARG A 176 -13.59 16.13 3.08
C ARG A 176 -14.06 16.48 4.50
N SER A 177 -13.13 16.84 5.39
CA SER A 177 -13.46 17.02 6.82
C SER A 177 -13.51 18.48 7.26
N THR A 178 -13.02 19.41 6.44
CA THR A 178 -12.91 20.83 6.85
C THR A 178 -14.27 21.45 7.14
N GLU A 179 -15.23 21.26 6.25
CA GLU A 179 -16.61 21.74 6.48
C GLU A 179 -17.29 21.05 7.68
N ILE A 180 -17.09 19.73 7.80
CA ILE A 180 -17.65 18.95 8.91
C ILE A 180 -17.01 19.39 10.23
N LYS A 181 -15.68 19.61 10.23
CA LYS A 181 -14.96 20.14 11.41
C LYS A 181 -15.45 21.54 11.77
N ALA A 182 -15.59 22.43 10.78
CA ALA A 182 -16.09 23.78 10.98
C ALA A 182 -17.51 23.77 11.55
N ARG A 183 -18.43 23.00 10.98
CA ARG A 183 -19.81 22.85 11.50
C ARG A 183 -19.83 22.28 12.92
N ARG A 184 -18.96 21.30 13.23
CA ARG A 184 -18.86 20.72 14.57
C ARG A 184 -18.34 21.74 15.59
N LEU A 185 -17.32 22.52 15.24
CA LEU A 185 -16.79 23.59 16.09
C LEU A 185 -17.85 24.69 16.30
N ALA A 186 -18.55 25.10 15.25
CA ALA A 186 -19.63 26.04 15.34
C ALA A 186 -20.77 25.57 16.29
N ALA A 187 -21.15 24.28 16.19
CA ALA A 187 -22.11 23.67 17.09
C ALA A 187 -21.64 23.63 18.55
N GLN A 188 -20.34 23.45 18.79
CA GLN A 188 -19.77 23.51 20.14
C GLN A 188 -19.80 24.93 20.70
N ILE A 189 -19.47 25.94 19.90
CA ILE A 189 -19.52 27.35 20.30
C ILE A 189 -20.97 27.77 20.54
N ALA A 190 -21.91 27.31 19.70
CA ALA A 190 -23.34 27.60 19.89
C ALA A 190 -23.87 27.03 21.21
N LYS A 191 -23.37 25.89 21.71
CA LYS A 191 -23.73 25.34 23.02
C LYS A 191 -23.26 26.21 24.20
N LEU A 192 -22.24 27.06 23.97
CA LEU A 192 -21.78 28.04 24.95
C LEU A 192 -22.56 29.36 24.91
N GLY A 193 -23.65 29.43 24.11
CA GLY A 193 -24.53 30.61 24.02
C GLY A 193 -24.11 31.64 22.95
N PHE A 194 -23.14 31.32 22.09
CA PHE A 194 -22.67 32.24 21.04
C PHE A 194 -23.23 31.86 19.67
N LYS A 195 -23.61 32.87 18.88
CA LYS A 195 -24.01 32.69 17.47
C LYS A 195 -22.74 32.71 16.61
N VAL A 196 -22.55 31.66 15.77
CA VAL A 196 -21.40 31.51 14.90
C VAL A 196 -21.83 31.59 13.44
N ASP A 197 -21.23 32.50 12.70
CA ASP A 197 -21.38 32.62 11.24
C ASP A 197 -20.10 32.12 10.55
N LEU A 198 -20.22 31.04 9.78
CA LEU A 198 -19.11 30.40 9.07
C LEU A 198 -19.04 30.95 7.65
N ARG A 199 -18.00 31.70 7.36
CA ARG A 199 -17.69 32.15 5.99
C ARG A 199 -16.37 31.55 5.53
N PRO A 200 -16.34 30.93 4.34
CA PRO A 200 -15.07 30.45 3.78
C PRO A 200 -14.16 31.65 3.51
N LEU A 201 -12.87 31.49 3.84
CA LEU A 201 -11.86 32.47 3.41
C LEU A 201 -11.69 32.33 1.89
N PRO A 202 -11.48 33.45 1.15
CA PRO A 202 -11.14 33.37 -0.25
C PRO A 202 -9.84 32.55 -0.41
N GLU A 203 -9.83 31.64 -1.40
CA GLU A 203 -8.62 30.87 -1.71
C GLU A 203 -7.49 31.88 -2.02
N ALA A 204 -6.39 31.77 -1.26
CA ALA A 204 -5.19 32.54 -1.57
C ALA A 204 -4.67 32.07 -2.93
N ALA A 205 -4.60 33.00 -3.86
CA ALA A 205 -4.10 32.80 -5.21
C ALA A 205 -2.61 32.41 -5.24
#